data_a98e43d94adc4f54ec23e2f2302f4ce1
#
_entry.id   a98e43d94adc4f54ec23e2f2302f4ce1
#
_cell.length_a   1.000
_cell.length_b   1.000
_cell.length_c   1.000
_cell.angle_alpha   90.00
_cell.angle_beta   90.00
_cell.angle_gamma   90.00
#
_symmetry.space_group_name_H-M   'P 1'
#
loop_
_entity.id
_entity.type
_entity.pdbx_description
1 polymer ?
#
loop_
_entity_poly.entity_id
_entity_poly.type
_entity_poly.pdbx_seq_one_letter_code
_entity_poly.pdbx_strand_id
1 'polypeptide(L)'
;MAERDISCAVVTDIRSLETEWLRMDGEALSLLKSGEGKPVDYSYYQTYDWNEFVDGYYRSKGTLWRRMKRVEYLTVRQDGELKVILPMLVTLFPSKKVEPVSWKTSGINNASSTLNLTAGGKEDPCFRELAAFFMARYGRMKLKLNDMPAGAPFVSALAAISGISVKERESYHIPLDGFEDFDAYYASLSKKLRHNIQTRSNHFTHGDLSWELRVFDRHDAPTADYWMRIWQVFYRRKLQWNGKKAGLLRRLACDWVARREVEAGMKTASFGRLDASRLFVFEINGEPAAFAFLYKYDDYIVVPKLAIDFRFRNHAPGILMLREIMKWCYANGVRDFDLCRGDEPYKQQMGAVCEPICVVRRKA
;
A
#
# COMPACT_ATOMS: atom_id res chain seq x y z
N MET A 1 22.27 -13.08 -33.03
CA MET A 1 21.37 -13.23 -31.87
C MET A 1 19.97 -13.41 -32.46
N ALA A 2 19.28 -14.50 -32.15
CA ALA A 2 17.90 -14.67 -32.57
C ALA A 2 17.06 -13.50 -32.05
N GLU A 3 16.24 -12.92 -32.92
CA GLU A 3 15.30 -11.86 -32.54
C GLU A 3 14.31 -12.49 -31.54
N ARG A 4 14.23 -11.97 -30.30
CA ARG A 4 13.31 -12.50 -29.29
C ARG A 4 11.90 -12.06 -29.68
N ASP A 5 10.96 -13.00 -29.73
CA ASP A 5 9.57 -12.69 -30.03
C ASP A 5 8.92 -12.04 -28.79
N ILE A 6 8.68 -10.73 -28.87
CA ILE A 6 8.03 -9.96 -27.81
C ILE A 6 6.65 -9.54 -28.26
N SER A 7 5.63 -9.92 -27.52
CA SER A 7 4.25 -9.55 -27.80
C SER A 7 3.59 -8.86 -26.59
N CYS A 8 2.83 -7.79 -26.88
CA CYS A 8 2.04 -7.05 -25.90
C CYS A 8 0.54 -7.26 -26.16
N ALA A 9 -0.23 -7.47 -25.12
CA ALA A 9 -1.67 -7.63 -25.20
C ALA A 9 -2.41 -6.94 -24.05
N VAL A 10 -3.72 -6.76 -24.21
CA VAL A 10 -4.63 -6.36 -23.14
C VAL A 10 -5.56 -7.51 -22.83
N VAL A 11 -5.55 -7.91 -21.56
CA VAL A 11 -6.46 -8.89 -20.99
C VAL A 11 -7.47 -8.15 -20.13
N THR A 12 -8.74 -8.53 -20.19
CA THR A 12 -9.84 -7.92 -19.41
C THR A 12 -10.47 -8.89 -18.43
N ASP A 13 -10.16 -10.18 -18.54
CA ASP A 13 -10.56 -11.20 -17.58
C ASP A 13 -9.33 -11.70 -16.82
N ILE A 14 -9.23 -11.32 -15.56
CA ILE A 14 -8.10 -11.69 -14.69
C ILE A 14 -7.95 -13.21 -14.54
N ARG A 15 -9.06 -13.96 -14.60
CA ARG A 15 -9.05 -15.41 -14.41
C ARG A 15 -8.26 -16.13 -15.49
N SER A 16 -8.21 -15.55 -16.69
CA SER A 16 -7.39 -16.12 -17.78
C SER A 16 -5.88 -16.01 -17.53
N LEU A 17 -5.46 -15.22 -16.55
CA LEU A 17 -4.07 -15.04 -16.14
C LEU A 17 -3.73 -15.79 -14.84
N GLU A 18 -4.69 -16.40 -14.16
CA GLU A 18 -4.55 -16.94 -12.81
C GLU A 18 -3.35 -17.87 -12.66
N THR A 19 -3.27 -18.91 -13.47
CA THR A 19 -2.21 -19.92 -13.37
C THR A 19 -0.82 -19.33 -13.57
N GLU A 20 -0.67 -18.48 -14.58
CA GLU A 20 0.61 -17.85 -14.88
C GLU A 20 0.98 -16.82 -13.84
N TRP A 21 0.01 -16.03 -13.37
CA TRP A 21 0.24 -15.02 -12.33
C TRP A 21 0.65 -15.65 -11.01
N LEU A 22 -0.04 -16.70 -10.56
CA LEU A 22 0.33 -17.43 -9.34
C LEU A 22 1.73 -18.07 -9.44
N ARG A 23 2.14 -18.56 -10.63
CA ARG A 23 3.53 -18.98 -10.86
C ARG A 23 4.51 -17.82 -10.67
N MET A 24 4.22 -16.67 -11.28
CA MET A 24 5.06 -15.47 -11.16
C MET A 24 5.14 -14.95 -9.71
N ASP A 25 4.03 -15.01 -8.96
CA ASP A 25 4.02 -14.68 -7.52
C ASP A 25 4.96 -15.61 -6.73
N GLY A 26 4.92 -16.90 -7.02
CA GLY A 26 5.80 -17.89 -6.38
C GLY A 26 7.28 -17.67 -6.70
N GLU A 27 7.61 -17.34 -7.94
CA GLU A 27 8.97 -17.01 -8.37
C GLU A 27 9.47 -15.73 -7.69
N ALA A 28 8.64 -14.67 -7.64
CA ALA A 28 8.98 -13.41 -6.97
C ALA A 28 9.25 -13.61 -5.47
N LEU A 29 8.43 -14.41 -4.78
CA LEU A 29 8.65 -14.77 -3.38
C LEU A 29 9.94 -15.58 -3.17
N SER A 30 10.23 -16.50 -4.08
CA SER A 30 11.48 -17.29 -4.02
C SER A 30 12.70 -16.39 -4.13
N LEU A 31 12.70 -15.44 -5.05
CA LEU A 31 13.79 -14.45 -5.20
C LEU A 31 13.96 -13.57 -3.96
N LEU A 32 12.85 -13.16 -3.32
CA LEU A 32 12.91 -12.43 -2.05
C LEU A 32 13.61 -13.26 -0.96
N LYS A 33 13.31 -14.55 -0.85
CA LYS A 33 13.84 -15.44 0.18
C LYS A 33 15.30 -15.82 -0.04
N SER A 34 15.75 -15.93 -1.30
CA SER A 34 17.14 -16.30 -1.61
C SER A 34 18.14 -15.20 -1.30
N GLY A 35 17.69 -13.97 -1.06
CA GLY A 35 18.58 -12.81 -0.86
C GLY A 35 19.26 -12.33 -2.15
N GLU A 36 18.92 -12.89 -3.31
CA GLU A 36 19.44 -12.49 -4.62
C GLU A 36 18.90 -11.15 -5.12
N GLY A 37 18.16 -10.46 -4.25
CA GLY A 37 17.60 -9.15 -4.47
C GLY A 37 16.08 -9.17 -4.57
N LYS A 38 15.45 -8.15 -3.97
CA LYS A 38 14.01 -7.90 -4.12
C LYS A 38 13.74 -7.57 -5.59
N PRO A 39 12.83 -8.28 -6.27
CA PRO A 39 12.35 -7.79 -7.56
C PRO A 39 11.92 -6.34 -7.38
N VAL A 40 12.43 -5.43 -8.20
CA VAL A 40 12.36 -3.97 -7.99
C VAL A 40 10.95 -3.44 -7.72
N ASP A 41 9.94 -4.22 -8.04
CA ASP A 41 8.55 -3.78 -8.04
C ASP A 41 7.61 -4.68 -7.23
N TYR A 42 8.14 -5.63 -6.45
CA TYR A 42 7.30 -6.62 -5.80
C TYR A 42 6.80 -6.18 -4.41
N SER A 43 5.52 -6.17 -4.24
CA SER A 43 4.82 -5.98 -2.97
C SER A 43 3.49 -6.73 -3.00
N TYR A 44 2.72 -6.74 -1.92
CA TYR A 44 1.40 -7.37 -1.90
C TYR A 44 0.46 -6.88 -3.01
N TYR A 45 0.63 -5.63 -3.45
CA TYR A 45 -0.20 -5.05 -4.52
C TYR A 45 0.05 -5.62 -5.92
N GLN A 46 1.15 -6.36 -6.14
CA GLN A 46 1.42 -7.07 -7.39
C GLN A 46 0.85 -8.47 -7.40
N THR A 47 0.40 -9.01 -6.25
CA THR A 47 -0.11 -10.39 -6.16
C THR A 47 -1.43 -10.58 -6.92
N TYR A 48 -1.66 -11.82 -7.37
CA TYR A 48 -2.94 -12.22 -7.94
C TYR A 48 -4.09 -11.99 -6.97
N ASP A 49 -3.93 -12.38 -5.70
CA ASP A 49 -4.94 -12.26 -4.64
C ASP A 49 -5.44 -10.81 -4.47
N TRP A 50 -4.51 -9.84 -4.40
CA TRP A 50 -4.88 -8.43 -4.36
C TRP A 50 -5.62 -7.97 -5.61
N ASN A 51 -5.13 -8.32 -6.78
CA ASN A 51 -5.70 -7.84 -8.05
C ASN A 51 -7.04 -8.51 -8.36
N GLU A 52 -7.24 -9.78 -8.00
CA GLU A 52 -8.53 -10.49 -8.08
C GLU A 52 -9.57 -9.83 -7.16
N PHE A 53 -9.19 -9.54 -5.91
CA PHE A 53 -10.05 -8.80 -5.00
C PHE A 53 -10.46 -7.44 -5.59
N VAL A 54 -9.53 -6.67 -6.11
CA VAL A 54 -9.79 -5.33 -6.68
C VAL A 54 -10.67 -5.43 -7.92
N ASP A 55 -10.42 -6.36 -8.81
CA ASP A 55 -11.25 -6.59 -10.00
C ASP A 55 -12.69 -6.95 -9.59
N GLY A 56 -12.85 -7.89 -8.67
CA GLY A 56 -14.14 -8.27 -8.12
C GLY A 56 -14.87 -7.11 -7.45
N TYR A 57 -14.15 -6.30 -6.66
CA TYR A 57 -14.71 -5.10 -6.04
C TYR A 57 -15.22 -4.09 -7.08
N TYR A 58 -14.47 -3.85 -8.15
CA TYR A 58 -14.91 -2.96 -9.20
C TYR A 58 -16.06 -3.54 -10.04
N ARG A 59 -16.05 -4.82 -10.32
CA ARG A 59 -17.15 -5.50 -11.02
C ARG A 59 -18.46 -5.49 -10.23
N SER A 60 -18.41 -5.49 -8.90
CA SER A 60 -19.61 -5.44 -8.04
C SER A 60 -20.33 -4.09 -8.04
N LYS A 61 -19.71 -3.01 -8.54
CA LYS A 61 -20.28 -1.63 -8.52
C LYS A 61 -21.42 -1.38 -9.52
N GLY A 62 -21.90 -2.39 -10.23
CA GLY A 62 -23.03 -2.30 -11.14
C GLY A 62 -22.66 -1.87 -12.57
N THR A 63 -23.64 -2.01 -13.48
CA THR A 63 -23.42 -1.89 -14.93
C THR A 63 -22.99 -0.48 -15.36
N LEU A 64 -23.62 0.56 -14.78
CA LEU A 64 -23.29 1.95 -15.13
C LEU A 64 -21.83 2.26 -14.78
N TRP A 65 -21.39 1.84 -13.60
CA TRP A 65 -20.01 2.06 -13.16
C TRP A 65 -19.03 1.33 -14.08
N ARG A 66 -19.31 0.09 -14.48
CA ARG A 66 -18.48 -0.71 -15.40
C ARG A 66 -18.37 -0.09 -16.80
N ARG A 67 -19.39 0.63 -17.26
CA ARG A 67 -19.33 1.42 -18.52
C ARG A 67 -18.39 2.62 -18.39
N MET A 68 -18.27 3.18 -17.19
CA MET A 68 -17.42 4.36 -16.95
C MET A 68 -15.98 3.99 -16.61
N LYS A 69 -15.76 2.84 -15.99
CA LYS A 69 -14.43 2.39 -15.53
C LYS A 69 -14.29 0.89 -15.71
N ARG A 70 -13.07 0.45 -16.03
CA ARG A 70 -12.72 -0.96 -16.14
C ARG A 70 -11.28 -1.19 -15.74
N VAL A 71 -10.99 -2.41 -15.29
CA VAL A 71 -9.62 -2.88 -15.09
C VAL A 71 -9.16 -3.53 -16.39
N GLU A 72 -7.97 -3.18 -16.83
CA GLU A 72 -7.28 -3.78 -17.98
C GLU A 72 -5.90 -4.24 -17.51
N TYR A 73 -5.51 -5.44 -17.90
CA TYR A 73 -4.21 -6.03 -17.60
C TYR A 73 -3.36 -5.98 -18.87
N LEU A 74 -2.34 -5.13 -18.90
CA LEU A 74 -1.36 -5.14 -19.96
C LEU A 74 -0.37 -6.24 -19.67
N THR A 75 -0.19 -7.12 -20.63
CA THR A 75 0.73 -8.26 -20.52
C THR A 75 1.83 -8.15 -21.57
N VAL A 76 3.02 -8.59 -21.20
CA VAL A 76 4.14 -8.79 -22.12
C VAL A 76 4.56 -10.25 -22.06
N ARG A 77 4.59 -10.87 -23.23
CA ARG A 77 5.15 -12.21 -23.41
C ARG A 77 6.45 -12.12 -24.19
N GLN A 78 7.40 -12.93 -23.81
CA GLN A 78 8.65 -13.12 -24.51
C GLN A 78 8.79 -14.61 -24.82
N ASP A 79 8.93 -14.93 -26.10
CA ASP A 79 9.00 -16.33 -26.58
C ASP A 79 7.79 -17.17 -26.09
N GLY A 80 6.61 -16.56 -26.03
CA GLY A 80 5.35 -17.14 -25.56
C GLY A 80 5.16 -17.13 -24.04
N GLU A 81 6.19 -16.91 -23.26
CA GLU A 81 6.13 -16.89 -21.79
C GLU A 81 5.74 -15.51 -21.25
N LEU A 82 4.81 -15.48 -20.29
CA LEU A 82 4.37 -14.25 -19.61
C LEU A 82 5.48 -13.74 -18.67
N LYS A 83 5.97 -12.51 -18.92
CA LYS A 83 7.07 -11.87 -18.17
C LYS A 83 6.64 -10.64 -17.39
N VAL A 84 5.65 -9.89 -17.89
CA VAL A 84 5.20 -8.65 -17.24
C VAL A 84 3.69 -8.58 -17.24
N ILE A 85 3.12 -8.19 -16.10
CA ILE A 85 1.70 -7.86 -15.94
C ILE A 85 1.61 -6.44 -15.34
N LEU A 86 0.87 -5.56 -16.01
CA LEU A 86 0.61 -4.19 -15.55
C LEU A 86 -0.91 -3.95 -15.43
N PRO A 87 -1.49 -4.07 -14.21
CA PRO A 87 -2.90 -3.81 -13.99
C PRO A 87 -3.21 -2.31 -14.03
N MET A 88 -4.17 -1.91 -14.87
CA MET A 88 -4.56 -0.53 -15.08
C MET A 88 -6.04 -0.31 -14.84
N LEU A 89 -6.38 0.76 -14.10
CA LEU A 89 -7.74 1.25 -14.00
C LEU A 89 -7.97 2.33 -15.08
N VAL A 90 -8.80 2.00 -16.05
CA VAL A 90 -9.15 2.86 -17.16
C VAL A 90 -10.48 3.55 -16.85
N THR A 91 -10.48 4.86 -16.73
CA THR A 91 -11.68 5.70 -16.58
C THR A 91 -12.03 6.32 -17.91
N LEU A 92 -13.22 6.01 -18.44
CA LEU A 92 -13.70 6.51 -19.74
C LEU A 92 -14.51 7.80 -19.59
N PHE A 93 -15.24 7.93 -18.50
CA PHE A 93 -16.11 9.08 -18.22
C PHE A 93 -16.12 9.39 -16.71
N PRO A 94 -16.25 10.65 -16.27
CA PRO A 94 -16.28 11.89 -17.06
C PRO A 94 -14.89 12.36 -17.57
N SER A 95 -13.82 11.88 -16.97
CA SER A 95 -12.45 12.22 -17.38
C SER A 95 -11.76 10.99 -17.98
N LYS A 96 -11.38 11.10 -19.25
CA LYS A 96 -10.54 10.06 -19.90
C LYS A 96 -9.21 9.98 -19.16
N LYS A 97 -9.03 8.94 -18.32
CA LYS A 97 -7.87 8.80 -17.44
C LYS A 97 -7.44 7.36 -17.32
N VAL A 98 -6.14 7.15 -17.29
CA VAL A 98 -5.53 5.85 -16.98
C VAL A 98 -4.59 5.99 -15.77
N GLU A 99 -4.66 5.02 -14.88
CA GLU A 99 -3.85 4.98 -13.65
C GLU A 99 -3.66 3.52 -13.22
N PRO A 100 -2.63 3.19 -12.44
CA PRO A 100 -2.47 1.86 -11.89
C PRO A 100 -3.66 1.46 -11.04
N VAL A 101 -3.96 0.18 -10.99
CA VAL A 101 -4.90 -0.38 -10.01
C VAL A 101 -4.36 -0.11 -8.61
N SER A 102 -5.10 0.62 -7.80
CA SER A 102 -4.62 1.08 -6.50
C SER A 102 -5.75 1.38 -5.52
N TRP A 103 -5.41 1.57 -4.26
CA TRP A 103 -6.26 2.02 -3.16
C TRP A 103 -6.70 3.47 -3.29
N LYS A 104 -7.64 3.76 -4.10
CA LYS A 104 -7.88 5.09 -4.61
C LYS A 104 -8.74 6.04 -3.77
N THR A 105 -9.19 5.72 -2.62
CA THR A 105 -10.16 6.60 -1.91
C THR A 105 -9.56 7.55 -0.91
N SER A 106 -8.25 7.58 -0.67
CA SER A 106 -7.67 8.44 0.36
C SER A 106 -6.33 9.08 0.03
N GLY A 107 -5.95 9.09 -1.23
CA GLY A 107 -4.72 9.79 -1.65
C GLY A 107 -3.42 9.11 -1.22
N ILE A 108 -3.45 7.91 -0.68
CA ILE A 108 -2.28 7.10 -0.41
C ILE A 108 -2.38 5.87 -1.31
N ASN A 109 -1.60 5.86 -2.35
CA ASN A 109 -1.53 4.78 -3.31
C ASN A 109 -0.10 4.26 -3.30
N ASN A 110 0.11 3.16 -2.64
CA ASN A 110 1.37 2.45 -2.67
C ASN A 110 1.25 1.24 -3.59
N ALA A 111 0.60 1.41 -4.69
CA ALA A 111 0.48 0.35 -5.64
C ALA A 111 1.46 0.60 -6.76
N SER A 112 2.60 0.02 -6.68
CA SER A 112 3.23 -0.46 -7.89
C SER A 112 2.39 -1.62 -8.40
N SER A 113 2.04 -1.57 -9.67
CA SER A 113 1.12 -2.55 -10.25
C SER A 113 1.79 -3.39 -11.32
N THR A 114 3.13 -3.38 -11.37
CA THR A 114 3.86 -4.11 -12.39
C THR A 114 4.51 -5.32 -11.78
N LEU A 115 4.00 -6.49 -12.05
CA LEU A 115 4.71 -7.73 -11.77
C LEU A 115 5.70 -7.96 -12.92
N ASN A 116 6.98 -8.13 -12.58
CA ASN A 116 8.08 -8.20 -13.51
C ASN A 116 9.05 -9.32 -13.15
N LEU A 117 9.25 -10.25 -14.07
CA LEU A 117 10.22 -11.34 -13.96
C LEU A 117 11.24 -11.33 -15.09
N THR A 118 11.54 -10.16 -15.67
CA THR A 118 12.57 -10.09 -16.71
C THR A 118 13.97 -10.05 -16.08
N ALA A 119 14.90 -10.79 -16.65
CA ALA A 119 16.29 -10.84 -16.19
C ALA A 119 17.12 -9.62 -16.63
N GLY A 120 16.64 -8.86 -17.63
CA GLY A 120 17.40 -7.75 -18.25
C GLY A 120 17.31 -6.42 -17.48
N GLY A 121 16.57 -6.35 -16.38
CA GLY A 121 16.42 -5.11 -15.61
C GLY A 121 15.89 -3.96 -16.49
N LYS A 122 16.47 -2.76 -16.30
CA LYS A 122 16.01 -1.54 -17.00
C LYS A 122 16.21 -1.57 -18.52
N GLU A 123 17.18 -2.35 -18.99
CA GLU A 123 17.54 -2.44 -20.41
C GLU A 123 16.76 -3.55 -21.15
N ASP A 124 15.90 -4.29 -20.44
CA ASP A 124 15.12 -5.36 -21.06
C ASP A 124 14.17 -4.81 -22.13
N PRO A 125 14.21 -5.31 -23.36
CA PRO A 125 13.39 -4.82 -24.47
C PRO A 125 11.88 -4.95 -24.20
N CYS A 126 11.44 -5.86 -23.33
CA CYS A 126 10.04 -5.99 -22.92
C CYS A 126 9.45 -4.68 -22.40
N PHE A 127 10.23 -3.87 -21.66
CA PHE A 127 9.73 -2.60 -21.11
C PHE A 127 9.65 -1.50 -22.15
N ARG A 128 10.52 -1.49 -23.13
CA ARG A 128 10.43 -0.56 -24.26
C ARG A 128 9.19 -0.85 -25.10
N GLU A 129 8.94 -2.13 -25.41
CA GLU A 129 7.75 -2.55 -26.14
C GLU A 129 6.46 -2.28 -25.32
N LEU A 130 6.47 -2.57 -24.01
CA LEU A 130 5.35 -2.24 -23.14
C LEU A 130 5.07 -0.73 -23.11
N ALA A 131 6.10 0.11 -23.03
CA ALA A 131 5.94 1.57 -23.01
C ALA A 131 5.38 2.09 -24.33
N ALA A 132 5.85 1.58 -25.47
CA ALA A 132 5.33 1.91 -26.81
C ALA A 132 3.85 1.48 -26.93
N PHE A 133 3.53 0.25 -26.57
CA PHE A 133 2.16 -0.28 -26.57
C PHE A 133 1.23 0.52 -25.64
N PHE A 134 1.70 0.84 -24.41
CA PHE A 134 0.97 1.65 -23.45
C PHE A 134 0.64 3.04 -24.02
N MET A 135 1.61 3.70 -24.64
CA MET A 135 1.40 5.02 -25.21
C MET A 135 0.53 4.99 -26.46
N ALA A 136 0.64 3.99 -27.31
CA ALA A 136 -0.27 3.80 -28.45
C ALA A 136 -1.73 3.68 -27.99
N ARG A 137 -1.97 2.95 -26.89
CA ARG A 137 -3.32 2.71 -26.36
C ARG A 137 -3.87 3.87 -25.55
N TYR A 138 -3.08 4.44 -24.64
CA TYR A 138 -3.53 5.41 -23.64
C TYR A 138 -2.97 6.82 -23.82
N GLY A 139 -2.13 7.04 -24.79
CA GLY A 139 -1.42 8.31 -24.97
C GLY A 139 -2.32 9.53 -25.19
N ARG A 140 -3.60 9.32 -25.52
CA ARG A 140 -4.62 10.38 -25.62
C ARG A 140 -5.41 10.60 -24.32
N MET A 141 -5.14 9.80 -23.29
CA MET A 141 -5.81 9.88 -22.00
C MET A 141 -4.96 10.67 -21.00
N LYS A 142 -5.58 11.18 -19.93
CA LYS A 142 -4.84 11.76 -18.81
C LYS A 142 -4.04 10.66 -18.11
N LEU A 143 -2.73 10.72 -18.22
CA LEU A 143 -1.81 9.79 -17.58
C LEU A 143 -1.48 10.26 -16.16
N LYS A 144 -1.66 9.38 -15.18
CA LYS A 144 -1.28 9.62 -13.79
C LYS A 144 -0.90 8.29 -13.12
N LEU A 145 0.35 7.88 -13.27
CA LEU A 145 0.88 6.72 -12.55
C LEU A 145 1.48 7.24 -11.24
N ASN A 146 0.82 6.95 -10.12
CA ASN A 146 1.30 7.38 -8.81
C ASN A 146 1.98 6.22 -8.11
N ASP A 147 2.98 6.58 -7.31
CA ASP A 147 3.63 5.70 -6.34
C ASP A 147 4.24 4.45 -7.00
N MET A 148 4.78 4.65 -8.21
CA MET A 148 5.59 3.66 -8.91
C MET A 148 6.98 3.64 -8.28
N PRO A 149 7.64 2.48 -8.10
CA PRO A 149 9.03 2.46 -7.67
C PRO A 149 9.91 3.26 -8.64
N ALA A 150 10.76 4.13 -8.11
CA ALA A 150 11.60 5.00 -8.96
C ALA A 150 12.58 4.20 -9.81
N GLY A 151 12.98 3.01 -9.33
CA GLY A 151 13.84 2.05 -10.02
C GLY A 151 13.12 1.21 -11.08
N ALA A 152 11.79 1.26 -11.20
CA ALA A 152 11.03 0.38 -12.07
C ALA A 152 11.46 0.51 -13.54
N PRO A 153 11.77 -0.59 -14.24
CA PRO A 153 12.16 -0.57 -15.65
C PRO A 153 11.10 0.10 -16.54
N PHE A 154 9.83 -0.13 -16.29
CA PHE A 154 8.74 0.49 -17.02
C PHE A 154 8.72 2.03 -16.84
N VAL A 155 9.03 2.54 -15.65
CA VAL A 155 9.15 3.99 -15.40
C VAL A 155 10.29 4.58 -16.24
N SER A 156 11.43 3.90 -16.27
CA SER A 156 12.59 4.30 -17.09
C SER A 156 12.25 4.35 -18.59
N ALA A 157 11.56 3.32 -19.07
CA ALA A 157 11.11 3.27 -20.47
C ALA A 157 10.12 4.40 -20.82
N LEU A 158 9.17 4.70 -19.93
CA LEU A 158 8.25 5.84 -20.11
C LEU A 158 8.96 7.18 -20.06
N ALA A 159 9.95 7.35 -19.16
CA ALA A 159 10.71 8.59 -19.03
C ALA A 159 11.47 8.98 -20.31
N ALA A 160 11.86 8.01 -21.12
CA ALA A 160 12.48 8.22 -22.41
C ALA A 160 11.54 8.80 -23.48
N ILE A 161 10.21 8.77 -23.25
CA ILE A 161 9.21 9.25 -24.20
C ILE A 161 8.99 10.76 -24.03
N SER A 162 9.03 11.49 -25.13
CA SER A 162 8.77 12.94 -25.15
C SER A 162 7.40 13.29 -24.56
N GLY A 163 7.37 14.34 -23.72
CA GLY A 163 6.15 14.80 -23.06
C GLY A 163 5.77 14.03 -21.79
N ILE A 164 6.56 13.05 -21.38
CA ILE A 164 6.42 12.41 -20.04
C ILE A 164 7.24 13.17 -19.01
N SER A 165 6.71 13.31 -17.81
CA SER A 165 7.41 13.84 -16.64
C SER A 165 7.38 12.82 -15.50
N VAL A 166 8.53 12.62 -14.87
CA VAL A 166 8.70 11.79 -13.68
C VAL A 166 9.09 12.70 -12.52
N LYS A 167 8.38 12.56 -11.40
CA LYS A 167 8.68 13.30 -10.16
C LYS A 167 8.84 12.31 -9.04
N GLU A 168 9.99 12.28 -8.43
CA GLU A 168 10.28 11.45 -7.26
C GLU A 168 9.55 11.93 -6.00
N ARG A 169 9.33 11.00 -5.10
CA ARG A 169 8.75 11.17 -3.76
C ARG A 169 9.38 10.16 -2.82
N GLU A 170 9.34 10.45 -1.55
CA GLU A 170 9.85 9.59 -0.51
C GLU A 170 8.81 8.55 -0.09
N SER A 171 9.23 7.31 0.02
CA SER A 171 8.58 6.20 0.72
C SER A 171 9.55 5.61 1.72
N TYR A 172 9.06 5.02 2.79
CA TYR A 172 9.91 4.57 3.89
C TYR A 172 9.52 3.17 4.32
N HIS A 173 10.52 2.31 4.50
CA HIS A 173 10.35 0.98 5.07
C HIS A 173 11.37 0.75 6.19
N ILE A 174 11.06 -0.15 7.13
CA ILE A 174 11.97 -0.56 8.20
C ILE A 174 12.47 -1.96 7.87
N PRO A 175 13.76 -2.13 7.50
CA PRO A 175 14.36 -3.44 7.35
C PRO A 175 14.55 -4.06 8.75
N LEU A 176 13.87 -5.17 9.01
CA LEU A 176 13.92 -5.86 10.30
C LEU A 176 14.90 -7.04 10.30
N ASP A 177 15.28 -7.51 9.12
CA ASP A 177 16.21 -8.63 8.93
C ASP A 177 17.67 -8.32 9.32
N GLY A 178 18.01 -7.05 9.51
CA GLY A 178 19.31 -6.62 10.02
C GLY A 178 19.52 -6.83 11.53
N PHE A 179 18.52 -7.35 12.26
CA PHE A 179 18.56 -7.52 13.71
C PHE A 179 18.07 -8.93 14.09
N GLU A 180 18.72 -9.53 15.07
CA GLU A 180 18.41 -10.88 15.54
C GLU A 180 17.00 -10.98 16.14
N ASP A 181 16.61 -9.96 16.94
CA ASP A 181 15.34 -9.91 17.62
C ASP A 181 14.85 -8.47 17.84
N PHE A 182 13.68 -8.34 18.48
CA PHE A 182 13.11 -7.04 18.83
C PHE A 182 14.01 -6.21 19.75
N ASP A 183 14.70 -6.83 20.70
CA ASP A 183 15.52 -6.11 21.67
C ASP A 183 16.77 -5.52 20.99
N ALA A 184 17.39 -6.26 20.07
CA ALA A 184 18.50 -5.78 19.24
C ALA A 184 18.03 -4.59 18.35
N TYR A 185 16.89 -4.73 17.66
CA TYR A 185 16.28 -3.62 16.90
C TYR A 185 16.00 -2.43 17.81
N TYR A 186 15.34 -2.64 18.95
CA TYR A 186 14.96 -1.55 19.86
C TYR A 186 16.20 -0.84 20.43
N ALA A 187 17.26 -1.58 20.72
CA ALA A 187 18.55 -1.03 21.17
C ALA A 187 19.23 -0.15 20.11
N SER A 188 19.02 -0.42 18.82
CA SER A 188 19.55 0.39 17.69
C SER A 188 18.90 1.78 17.58
N LEU A 189 17.68 1.93 18.10
CA LEU A 189 16.96 3.21 18.08
C LEU A 189 17.67 4.25 18.97
N SER A 190 17.51 5.53 18.64
CA SER A 190 18.16 6.60 19.40
C SER A 190 17.79 6.57 20.89
N LYS A 191 18.77 6.87 21.76
CA LYS A 191 18.55 6.95 23.22
C LYS A 191 17.38 7.87 23.57
N LYS A 192 17.23 9.00 22.84
CA LYS A 192 16.13 9.96 23.04
C LYS A 192 14.78 9.32 22.74
N LEU A 193 14.65 8.55 21.66
CA LEU A 193 13.38 7.88 21.33
C LEU A 193 13.05 6.80 22.34
N ARG A 194 14.02 5.94 22.70
CA ARG A 194 13.83 4.89 23.71
C ARG A 194 13.39 5.46 25.06
N HIS A 195 14.05 6.55 25.51
CA HIS A 195 13.66 7.25 26.73
C HIS A 195 12.24 7.83 26.63
N ASN A 196 11.87 8.43 25.51
CA ASN A 196 10.52 8.95 25.30
C ASN A 196 9.47 7.83 25.36
N ILE A 197 9.70 6.70 24.68
CA ILE A 197 8.82 5.53 24.71
C ILE A 197 8.68 5.01 26.14
N GLN A 198 9.78 4.85 26.87
CA GLN A 198 9.76 4.37 28.26
C GLN A 198 8.98 5.31 29.17
N THR A 199 9.24 6.62 29.08
CA THR A 199 8.52 7.62 29.88
C THR A 199 7.01 7.56 29.62
N ARG A 200 6.61 7.44 28.34
CA ARG A 200 5.18 7.33 28.01
C ARG A 200 4.57 6.02 28.48
N SER A 201 5.30 4.91 28.40
CA SER A 201 4.85 3.63 28.96
C SER A 201 4.64 3.70 30.46
N ASN A 202 5.55 4.34 31.19
CA ASN A 202 5.47 4.48 32.65
C ASN A 202 4.22 5.29 33.09
N HIS A 203 3.74 6.23 32.26
CA HIS A 203 2.49 6.95 32.55
C HIS A 203 1.27 6.01 32.63
N PHE A 204 1.28 4.89 31.89
CA PHE A 204 0.21 3.89 31.98
C PHE A 204 0.42 2.94 33.15
N THR A 205 1.68 2.68 33.56
CA THR A 205 1.98 1.78 34.69
C THR A 205 1.66 2.43 36.04
N HIS A 206 1.82 3.76 36.14
CA HIS A 206 1.66 4.52 37.37
C HIS A 206 0.46 5.46 37.39
N GLY A 207 -0.38 5.45 36.36
CA GLY A 207 -1.56 6.29 36.21
C GLY A 207 -2.86 5.49 36.21
N ASP A 208 -3.99 6.20 36.18
CA ASP A 208 -5.34 5.61 36.12
C ASP A 208 -5.76 5.18 34.70
N LEU A 209 -4.81 5.16 33.76
CA LEU A 209 -5.09 4.82 32.35
C LEU A 209 -4.64 3.40 32.07
N SER A 210 -5.53 2.61 31.51
CA SER A 210 -5.20 1.31 30.94
C SER A 210 -4.99 1.43 29.43
N TRP A 211 -4.15 0.57 28.87
CA TRP A 211 -4.02 0.42 27.43
C TRP A 211 -3.99 -1.04 27.01
N GLU A 212 -4.41 -1.29 25.79
CA GLU A 212 -4.38 -2.61 25.17
C GLU A 212 -4.05 -2.47 23.68
N LEU A 213 -3.28 -3.42 23.13
CA LEU A 213 -3.14 -3.59 21.70
C LEU A 213 -4.03 -4.75 21.24
N ARG A 214 -5.07 -4.44 20.49
CA ARG A 214 -5.92 -5.46 19.84
C ARG A 214 -5.45 -5.69 18.43
N VAL A 215 -5.37 -6.96 18.06
CA VAL A 215 -4.98 -7.38 16.71
C VAL A 215 -6.15 -8.17 16.12
N PHE A 216 -6.63 -7.71 14.99
CA PHE A 216 -7.73 -8.34 14.28
C PHE A 216 -7.25 -8.88 12.92
N ASP A 217 -7.85 -9.96 12.49
CA ASP A 217 -7.75 -10.49 11.14
C ASP A 217 -9.16 -10.76 10.55
N ARG A 218 -9.23 -11.38 9.38
CA ARG A 218 -10.53 -11.62 8.74
C ARG A 218 -11.42 -12.60 9.50
N HIS A 219 -10.86 -13.48 10.35
CA HIS A 219 -11.59 -14.47 11.13
C HIS A 219 -12.10 -13.90 12.46
N ASP A 220 -11.44 -12.86 12.96
CA ASP A 220 -11.85 -12.07 14.12
C ASP A 220 -12.05 -10.61 13.70
N ALA A 221 -12.99 -10.38 12.79
CA ALA A 221 -13.24 -9.06 12.24
C ALA A 221 -13.98 -8.16 13.24
N PRO A 222 -13.62 -6.86 13.34
CA PRO A 222 -14.35 -5.91 14.15
C PRO A 222 -15.82 -5.80 13.75
N THR A 223 -16.70 -5.54 14.72
CA THR A 223 -18.11 -5.19 14.45
C THR A 223 -18.23 -3.91 13.64
N ALA A 224 -19.36 -3.69 13.00
CA ALA A 224 -19.63 -2.48 12.21
C ALA A 224 -19.45 -1.20 13.06
N ASP A 225 -19.92 -1.21 14.33
CA ASP A 225 -19.77 -0.08 15.23
C ASP A 225 -18.30 0.18 15.60
N TYR A 226 -17.52 -0.88 15.78
CA TYR A 226 -16.11 -0.74 16.07
C TYR A 226 -15.36 -0.20 14.83
N TRP A 227 -15.65 -0.70 13.62
CA TRP A 227 -15.15 -0.14 12.37
C TRP A 227 -15.50 1.35 12.23
N MET A 228 -16.73 1.73 12.60
CA MET A 228 -17.15 3.14 12.57
C MET A 228 -16.26 4.00 13.45
N ARG A 229 -15.94 3.56 14.69
CA ARG A 229 -15.01 4.24 15.60
C ARG A 229 -13.62 4.40 14.99
N ILE A 230 -13.06 3.34 14.38
CA ILE A 230 -11.76 3.36 13.70
C ILE A 230 -11.74 4.38 12.56
N TRP A 231 -12.74 4.35 11.67
CA TRP A 231 -12.77 5.30 10.56
C TRP A 231 -13.04 6.74 10.99
N GLN A 232 -13.75 6.95 12.09
CA GLN A 232 -13.88 8.27 12.70
C GLN A 232 -12.53 8.83 13.18
N VAL A 233 -11.68 8.02 13.83
CA VAL A 233 -10.31 8.43 14.16
C VAL A 233 -9.57 8.90 12.92
N PHE A 234 -9.64 8.14 11.82
CA PHE A 234 -8.96 8.47 10.58
C PHE A 234 -9.47 9.76 9.93
N TYR A 235 -10.78 9.88 9.75
CA TYR A 235 -11.35 11.02 9.00
C TYR A 235 -11.40 12.30 9.83
N ARG A 236 -11.55 12.20 11.15
CA ARG A 236 -11.57 13.37 12.05
C ARG A 236 -10.18 13.91 12.41
N ARG A 237 -9.10 13.15 12.20
CA ARG A 237 -7.73 13.57 12.57
C ARG A 237 -7.34 14.95 12.01
N LYS A 238 -7.73 15.27 10.76
CA LYS A 238 -7.44 16.57 10.14
C LYS A 238 -8.18 17.73 10.83
N LEU A 239 -9.36 17.46 11.40
CA LEU A 239 -10.12 18.45 12.14
C LEU A 239 -9.47 18.75 13.48
N GLN A 240 -8.93 17.70 14.11
CA GLN A 240 -8.24 17.78 15.39
C GLN A 240 -6.86 18.45 15.26
N TRP A 241 -6.14 18.18 14.15
CA TRP A 241 -4.80 18.72 13.90
C TRP A 241 -4.73 20.26 13.91
N ASN A 242 -5.72 20.90 13.32
CA ASN A 242 -5.66 22.35 13.14
C ASN A 242 -6.04 23.17 14.40
N GLY A 243 -6.27 22.51 15.55
CA GLY A 243 -6.63 23.18 16.82
C GLY A 243 -7.93 23.99 16.77
N LYS A 244 -8.53 24.15 15.59
CA LYS A 244 -9.79 24.85 15.39
C LYS A 244 -10.94 23.89 15.69
N LYS A 245 -11.89 24.31 16.53
CA LYS A 245 -13.15 23.59 16.71
C LYS A 245 -13.81 23.46 15.34
N ALA A 246 -13.83 22.24 14.79
CA ALA A 246 -14.51 22.01 13.53
C ALA A 246 -16.01 22.24 13.72
N GLY A 247 -16.61 23.04 12.83
CA GLY A 247 -18.06 23.23 12.83
C GLY A 247 -18.81 21.90 12.66
N LEU A 248 -20.05 21.85 13.13
CA LEU A 248 -20.92 20.67 13.11
C LEU A 248 -20.97 20.01 11.72
N LEU A 249 -21.12 20.79 10.66
CA LEU A 249 -21.19 20.27 9.28
C LEU A 249 -19.93 19.48 8.86
N ARG A 250 -18.74 19.93 9.25
CA ARG A 250 -17.49 19.20 8.94
C ARG A 250 -17.40 17.87 9.70
N ARG A 251 -17.87 17.84 10.96
CA ARG A 251 -17.93 16.59 11.74
C ARG A 251 -18.90 15.61 11.09
N LEU A 252 -20.11 16.06 10.76
CA LEU A 252 -21.11 15.23 10.07
C LEU A 252 -20.60 14.69 8.74
N ALA A 253 -19.88 15.52 7.97
CA ALA A 253 -19.26 15.07 6.72
C ALA A 253 -18.20 13.97 6.96
N CYS A 254 -17.35 14.11 7.99
CA CYS A 254 -16.38 13.06 8.35
C CYS A 254 -17.07 11.76 8.79
N ASP A 255 -18.13 11.86 9.56
CA ASP A 255 -18.89 10.71 10.03
C ASP A 255 -19.65 10.03 8.88
N TRP A 256 -20.19 10.80 7.94
CA TRP A 256 -20.80 10.27 6.73
C TRP A 256 -19.77 9.50 5.89
N VAL A 257 -18.56 10.06 5.68
CA VAL A 257 -17.50 9.37 4.96
C VAL A 257 -17.06 8.10 5.69
N ALA A 258 -16.93 8.13 7.04
CA ALA A 258 -16.62 6.96 7.84
C ALA A 258 -17.66 5.85 7.67
N ARG A 259 -18.95 6.21 7.72
CA ARG A 259 -20.07 5.27 7.49
C ARG A 259 -19.99 4.64 6.11
N ARG A 260 -19.76 5.46 5.06
CA ARG A 260 -19.62 4.96 3.69
C ARG A 260 -18.42 4.03 3.52
N GLU A 261 -17.35 4.24 4.28
CA GLU A 261 -16.19 3.32 4.29
C GLU A 261 -16.55 1.97 4.93
N VAL A 262 -17.35 1.97 6.02
CA VAL A 262 -17.84 0.72 6.64
C VAL A 262 -18.78 -0.04 5.71
N GLU A 263 -19.76 0.65 5.11
CA GLU A 263 -20.82 0.03 4.29
C GLU A 263 -20.33 -0.46 2.92
N ALA A 264 -19.44 0.27 2.27
CA ALA A 264 -19.10 0.05 0.88
C ALA A 264 -17.65 0.40 0.52
N GLY A 265 -16.80 0.66 1.50
CA GLY A 265 -15.40 1.00 1.28
C GLY A 265 -14.55 -0.22 0.91
N MET A 266 -13.61 -0.02 -0.01
CA MET A 266 -12.70 -1.08 -0.43
C MET A 266 -11.86 -1.62 0.73
N LYS A 267 -11.48 -0.78 1.69
CA LYS A 267 -10.61 -1.17 2.81
C LYS A 267 -11.32 -2.12 3.77
N THR A 268 -12.56 -1.78 4.16
CA THR A 268 -13.38 -2.67 5.00
C THR A 268 -13.71 -3.96 4.26
N ALA A 269 -14.03 -3.88 2.96
CA ALA A 269 -14.28 -5.04 2.12
C ALA A 269 -13.03 -5.92 1.96
N SER A 270 -11.83 -5.32 1.79
CA SER A 270 -10.58 -6.08 1.69
C SER A 270 -10.28 -6.83 2.98
N PHE A 271 -10.57 -6.24 4.14
CA PHE A 271 -10.37 -6.89 5.42
C PHE A 271 -11.19 -8.19 5.55
N GLY A 272 -12.43 -8.18 5.11
CA GLY A 272 -13.29 -9.38 5.18
C GLY A 272 -12.96 -10.47 4.15
N ARG A 273 -12.11 -10.18 3.15
CA ARG A 273 -11.81 -11.11 2.05
C ARG A 273 -10.37 -11.60 2.00
N LEU A 274 -9.42 -10.75 2.33
CA LEU A 274 -8.00 -11.02 2.14
C LEU A 274 -7.35 -11.51 3.42
N ASP A 275 -6.75 -12.70 3.37
CA ASP A 275 -6.02 -13.29 4.50
C ASP A 275 -4.83 -12.44 4.95
N ALA A 276 -4.26 -11.68 4.02
CA ALA A 276 -3.18 -10.74 4.31
C ALA A 276 -3.59 -9.58 5.23
N SER A 277 -4.90 -9.26 5.32
CA SER A 277 -5.38 -8.09 6.08
C SER A 277 -5.19 -8.26 7.57
N ARG A 278 -4.63 -7.23 8.21
CA ARG A 278 -4.52 -7.10 9.67
C ARG A 278 -4.90 -5.69 10.10
N LEU A 279 -5.53 -5.59 11.26
CA LEU A 279 -5.84 -4.31 11.89
C LEU A 279 -5.30 -4.34 13.31
N PHE A 280 -4.39 -3.43 13.61
CA PHE A 280 -3.90 -3.18 14.96
C PHE A 280 -4.59 -1.96 15.51
N VAL A 281 -5.12 -2.05 16.73
CA VAL A 281 -5.76 -0.94 17.41
C VAL A 281 -5.16 -0.80 18.79
N PHE A 282 -4.58 0.35 19.06
CA PHE A 282 -4.11 0.73 20.38
C PHE A 282 -5.25 1.47 21.08
N GLU A 283 -5.80 0.84 22.09
CA GLU A 283 -6.88 1.40 22.91
C GLU A 283 -6.32 2.04 24.18
N ILE A 284 -6.98 3.11 24.62
CA ILE A 284 -6.79 3.72 25.94
C ILE A 284 -8.14 3.76 26.61
N ASN A 285 -8.27 3.10 27.76
CA ASN A 285 -9.54 2.95 28.50
C ASN A 285 -10.69 2.44 27.60
N GLY A 286 -10.40 1.47 26.72
CA GLY A 286 -11.37 0.88 25.79
C GLY A 286 -11.77 1.77 24.61
N GLU A 287 -11.09 2.92 24.41
CA GLU A 287 -11.29 3.78 23.23
C GLU A 287 -10.14 3.66 22.23
N PRO A 288 -10.41 3.52 20.92
CA PRO A 288 -9.38 3.55 19.90
C PRO A 288 -8.60 4.87 19.92
N ALA A 289 -7.35 4.82 20.35
CA ALA A 289 -6.45 5.97 20.40
C ALA A 289 -5.50 6.04 19.21
N ALA A 290 -5.15 4.89 18.64
CA ALA A 290 -4.41 4.79 17.39
C ALA A 290 -4.79 3.49 16.67
N PHE A 291 -4.60 3.45 15.36
CA PHE A 291 -4.72 2.20 14.61
C PHE A 291 -3.75 2.16 13.44
N ALA A 292 -3.40 0.93 13.04
CA ALA A 292 -2.71 0.62 11.80
C ALA A 292 -3.48 -0.47 11.05
N PHE A 293 -3.90 -0.16 9.83
CA PHE A 293 -4.43 -1.15 8.89
C PHE A 293 -3.30 -1.53 7.95
N LEU A 294 -3.04 -2.82 7.83
CA LEU A 294 -1.91 -3.32 7.08
C LEU A 294 -2.24 -4.63 6.34
N TYR A 295 -1.38 -4.99 5.38
CA TYR A 295 -1.35 -6.30 4.76
C TYR A 295 -0.05 -6.98 5.10
N LYS A 296 -0.14 -8.20 5.66
CA LYS A 296 1.00 -9.10 5.86
C LYS A 296 1.00 -10.13 4.74
N TYR A 297 2.06 -10.17 3.98
CA TYR A 297 2.26 -11.13 2.92
C TYR A 297 3.63 -11.80 3.10
N ASP A 298 3.61 -13.07 3.45
CA ASP A 298 4.78 -13.83 3.87
C ASP A 298 5.56 -13.11 5.01
N ASP A 299 6.79 -12.70 4.77
CA ASP A 299 7.67 -11.96 5.69
C ASP A 299 7.65 -10.43 5.49
N TYR A 300 6.75 -9.93 4.65
CA TYR A 300 6.61 -8.53 4.30
C TYR A 300 5.30 -7.92 4.80
N ILE A 301 5.37 -6.69 5.28
CA ILE A 301 4.17 -5.91 5.67
C ILE A 301 4.14 -4.59 4.91
N VAL A 302 2.97 -4.21 4.45
CA VAL A 302 2.69 -2.86 3.95
C VAL A 302 1.59 -2.20 4.77
N VAL A 303 1.82 -0.94 5.20
CA VAL A 303 0.92 -0.18 6.06
C VAL A 303 0.24 0.96 5.30
N PRO A 304 -0.84 0.71 4.57
CA PRO A 304 -1.52 1.76 3.82
C PRO A 304 -2.23 2.80 4.68
N LYS A 305 -2.56 2.48 5.93
CA LYS A 305 -3.27 3.39 6.84
C LYS A 305 -2.76 3.28 8.27
N LEU A 306 -2.33 4.42 8.76
CA LEU A 306 -2.02 4.65 10.17
C LEU A 306 -2.66 5.97 10.60
N ALA A 307 -3.28 6.00 11.77
CA ALA A 307 -3.81 7.23 12.33
C ALA A 307 -3.83 7.21 13.85
N ILE A 308 -3.79 8.40 14.44
CA ILE A 308 -3.96 8.61 15.88
C ILE A 308 -5.16 9.52 16.13
N ASP A 309 -5.82 9.34 17.24
CA ASP A 309 -6.77 10.30 17.78
C ASP A 309 -6.00 11.36 18.58
N PHE A 310 -6.08 12.61 18.14
CA PHE A 310 -5.36 13.72 18.78
C PHE A 310 -5.85 14.02 20.22
N ARG A 311 -7.00 13.50 20.63
CA ARG A 311 -7.43 13.57 22.05
C ARG A 311 -6.40 12.92 22.95
N PHE A 312 -5.76 11.85 22.47
CA PHE A 312 -4.77 11.06 23.20
C PHE A 312 -3.31 11.43 22.88
N ARG A 313 -3.06 12.50 22.12
CA ARG A 313 -1.71 12.86 21.64
C ARG A 313 -0.65 12.95 22.76
N ASN A 314 -1.05 13.39 23.94
CA ASN A 314 -0.15 13.54 25.11
C ASN A 314 0.35 12.19 25.65
N HIS A 315 -0.33 11.09 25.31
CA HIS A 315 0.05 9.72 25.66
C HIS A 315 0.87 9.02 24.58
N ALA A 316 1.14 9.71 23.45
CA ALA A 316 1.92 9.21 22.32
C ALA A 316 1.47 7.84 21.78
N PRO A 317 0.15 7.60 21.56
CA PRO A 317 -0.38 6.27 21.23
C PRO A 317 0.21 5.70 19.94
N GLY A 318 0.55 6.56 18.97
CA GLY A 318 1.11 6.11 17.69
C GLY A 318 2.48 5.46 17.82
N ILE A 319 3.39 6.03 18.63
CA ILE A 319 4.74 5.47 18.80
C ILE A 319 4.72 4.22 19.70
N LEU A 320 3.84 4.20 20.69
CA LEU A 320 3.65 3.02 21.53
C LEU A 320 3.05 1.87 20.73
N MET A 321 2.05 2.14 19.89
CA MET A 321 1.49 1.16 18.97
C MET A 321 2.54 0.61 18.02
N LEU A 322 3.37 1.46 17.41
CA LEU A 322 4.44 1.01 16.51
C LEU A 322 5.45 0.12 17.23
N ARG A 323 5.85 0.45 18.46
CA ARG A 323 6.70 -0.43 19.26
C ARG A 323 6.10 -1.83 19.42
N GLU A 324 4.81 -1.90 19.77
CA GLU A 324 4.15 -3.19 19.96
C GLU A 324 3.96 -3.94 18.63
N ILE A 325 3.70 -3.21 17.52
CA ILE A 325 3.67 -3.81 16.18
C ILE A 325 5.04 -4.38 15.82
N MET A 326 6.15 -3.70 16.13
CA MET A 326 7.49 -4.24 15.88
C MET A 326 7.75 -5.52 16.67
N LYS A 327 7.35 -5.59 17.95
CA LYS A 327 7.41 -6.86 18.71
C LYS A 327 6.63 -7.97 18.02
N TRP A 328 5.42 -7.65 17.57
CA TRP A 328 4.59 -8.60 16.86
C TRP A 328 5.25 -9.04 15.53
N CYS A 329 5.90 -8.13 14.81
CA CYS A 329 6.62 -8.43 13.58
C CYS A 329 7.72 -9.48 13.81
N TYR A 330 8.57 -9.30 14.82
CA TYR A 330 9.60 -10.28 15.17
C TYR A 330 9.01 -11.63 15.57
N ALA A 331 7.95 -11.65 16.38
CA ALA A 331 7.26 -12.87 16.78
C ALA A 331 6.59 -13.60 15.61
N ASN A 332 6.35 -12.92 14.48
CA ASN A 332 5.67 -13.47 13.30
C ASN A 332 6.56 -13.54 12.05
N GLY A 333 7.89 -13.47 12.22
CA GLY A 333 8.87 -13.66 11.15
C GLY A 333 8.85 -12.59 10.06
N VAL A 334 8.44 -11.36 10.39
CA VAL A 334 8.43 -10.25 9.43
C VAL A 334 9.84 -9.69 9.29
N ARG A 335 10.30 -9.55 8.05
CA ARG A 335 11.64 -9.04 7.70
C ARG A 335 11.64 -7.62 7.16
N ASP A 336 10.51 -7.16 6.62
CA ASP A 336 10.38 -5.82 6.07
C ASP A 336 9.02 -5.20 6.42
N PHE A 337 9.03 -3.94 6.89
CA PHE A 337 7.85 -3.22 7.31
C PHE A 337 7.72 -1.89 6.56
N ASP A 338 6.93 -1.88 5.48
CA ASP A 338 6.72 -0.72 4.62
C ASP A 338 5.70 0.26 5.23
N LEU A 339 6.21 1.41 5.68
CA LEU A 339 5.44 2.55 6.19
C LEU A 339 4.87 3.44 5.09
N CYS A 340 5.11 3.06 3.86
CA CYS A 340 4.59 3.74 2.69
C CYS A 340 5.12 5.18 2.54
N ARG A 341 4.56 5.92 1.59
CA ARG A 341 5.00 7.28 1.27
C ARG A 341 4.78 8.26 2.42
N GLY A 342 5.56 9.34 2.38
CA GLY A 342 5.51 10.46 3.30
C GLY A 342 6.79 10.56 4.13
N ASP A 343 7.14 11.77 4.48
CA ASP A 343 8.38 12.16 5.16
C ASP A 343 8.15 12.44 6.66
N GLU A 344 7.11 11.80 7.24
CA GLU A 344 6.81 12.02 8.66
C GLU A 344 8.01 11.61 9.54
N PRO A 345 8.47 12.51 10.45
CA PRO A 345 9.71 12.30 11.21
C PRO A 345 9.76 11.02 12.04
N TYR A 346 8.60 10.51 12.48
CA TYR A 346 8.54 9.28 13.28
C TYR A 346 9.07 8.06 12.51
N LYS A 347 8.96 8.03 11.17
CA LYS A 347 9.44 6.93 10.34
C LYS A 347 10.95 6.76 10.50
N GLN A 348 11.68 7.84 10.25
CA GLN A 348 13.14 7.85 10.40
C GLN A 348 13.55 7.58 11.87
N GLN A 349 12.81 8.11 12.85
CA GLN A 349 13.05 7.83 14.25
C GLN A 349 12.92 6.34 14.59
N MET A 350 12.00 5.63 13.92
CA MET A 350 11.82 4.17 14.03
C MET A 350 12.82 3.36 13.19
N GLY A 351 13.84 3.99 12.63
CA GLY A 351 14.88 3.30 11.85
C GLY A 351 14.50 3.04 10.39
N ALA A 352 13.43 3.70 9.89
CA ALA A 352 13.04 3.52 8.49
C ALA A 352 14.07 4.14 7.53
N VAL A 353 14.33 3.43 6.44
CA VAL A 353 15.16 3.87 5.32
C VAL A 353 14.27 4.36 4.17
N CYS A 354 14.78 5.30 3.39
CA CYS A 354 14.05 5.85 2.25
C CYS A 354 14.25 4.98 1.02
N GLU A 355 13.15 4.53 0.44
CA GLU A 355 13.10 3.91 -0.88
C GLU A 355 12.29 4.83 -1.81
N PRO A 356 12.91 5.46 -2.82
CA PRO A 356 12.22 6.46 -3.62
C PRO A 356 11.14 5.84 -4.51
N ILE A 357 9.99 6.48 -4.53
CA ILE A 357 8.91 6.22 -5.47
C ILE A 357 8.73 7.42 -6.39
N CYS A 358 7.96 7.27 -7.45
CA CYS A 358 7.74 8.36 -8.38
C CYS A 358 6.28 8.51 -8.84
N VAL A 359 6.00 9.68 -9.38
CA VAL A 359 4.76 9.96 -10.10
C VAL A 359 5.08 10.23 -11.56
N VAL A 360 4.54 9.40 -12.45
CA VAL A 360 4.67 9.59 -13.89
C VAL A 360 3.42 10.31 -14.40
N ARG A 361 3.62 11.38 -15.14
CA ARG A 361 2.54 12.17 -15.76
C ARG A 361 2.90 12.55 -17.17
N ARG A 362 1.89 12.71 -18.01
CA ARG A 362 2.07 13.40 -19.29
C ARG A 362 2.05 14.92 -19.04
N LYS A 363 3.00 15.64 -19.62
CA LYS A 363 2.94 17.11 -19.70
C LYS A 363 1.75 17.48 -20.58
N ALA A 364 0.97 18.43 -20.11
CA ALA A 364 -0.18 18.95 -20.87
C ALA A 364 0.29 19.66 -22.14
#